data_d9f0003274f6a45f184fd41bf66f6c69
#
_entry.id   d9f0003274f6a45f184fd41bf66f6c69
#
_cell.length_a   1.000
_cell.length_b   1.000
_cell.length_c   1.000
_cell.angle_alpha   90.00
_cell.angle_beta   90.00
_cell.angle_gamma   90.00
#
_symmetry.space_group_name_H-M   'P 1'
#
loop_
_entity.id
_entity.type
_entity.pdbx_description
1 polymer ?
#
loop_
_entity_poly.entity_id
_entity_poly.type
_entity_poly.pdbx_seq_one_letter_code
_entity_poly.pdbx_strand_id
1 'polypeptide(L)'
;MIEKEYTVIVNKGVDLKQLERELTASTGDGPIPNRSVDIANPRIGSSRQTHFMLTEQEVIELEKDKRILAIEIPPDQRTDIQIGLRSSQNSNFTKPSSLDNNQYVNWGLKRTVMETNLYNNQSTTDTLYEYALQGRGVDVVIQDSGIEPEHPDWLDSQGNNRYQYIDWYEASGLIGTQNVNFHRDFDGHGTLCASIVAGRTYGFSKESRIYSMKISGLEGAGDGGTGIPVADCFDTIKEWHNNKPIDPITGYKRPTIVNMSWGYSSQLTGNPTSGNYRGTGWVWGVDYNDDANLWSNTGVVIPLSGITRFLPARIVSVDTDVQELIDAGVHVFIAAGNDYHKGDISTGLDYNNSIVYGASTYFYHRGSSPHSDNALIVGNINTNTFEDNGTYKDRTASSSSRGPRVGIWAPGTNIVAATSTINNKTDTAYPLNEDYRIAINSGTSFSAPQVCGVAGLHLESQPGATPAQLKSKIDSDSKPLMYDTGSDSDYTSFTTSLLGGSKNILFSRYGRQPVEVNGTNLKLEGIFPNYTSAEVASPAIDPEYNNGAIIDLTGDGSNFFSREVTVNGVRIVAAGTVGGQTAVPDAFVEKVARMFELFTDPNGAGINEASQRTFIKTLSGDAGTYHAAVGP
;
A
#
# COMPACT_ATOMS: atom_id res chain seq x y z
N MET A 1 45.28 7.86 17.62
CA MET A 1 43.87 7.43 17.39
C MET A 1 43.02 8.67 17.43
N ILE A 2 42.02 8.74 16.59
CA ILE A 2 41.12 9.91 16.53
C ILE A 2 40.05 9.70 17.58
N GLU A 3 39.84 10.69 18.43
CA GLU A 3 38.75 10.73 19.40
C GLU A 3 37.48 11.23 18.71
N LYS A 4 36.35 10.66 19.09
CA LYS A 4 35.00 11.08 18.68
C LYS A 4 34.13 11.24 19.92
N GLU A 5 33.09 12.03 19.80
CA GLU A 5 32.10 12.13 20.85
C GLU A 5 31.21 10.89 20.88
N TYR A 6 31.06 10.30 22.08
CA TYR A 6 30.16 9.18 22.34
C TYR A 6 29.27 9.48 23.53
N THR A 7 28.00 9.13 23.40
CA THR A 7 27.08 9.10 24.53
C THR A 7 27.28 7.79 25.28
N VAL A 8 27.69 7.88 26.54
CA VAL A 8 27.79 6.72 27.44
C VAL A 8 26.55 6.69 28.32
N ILE A 9 25.83 5.57 28.27
CA ILE A 9 24.58 5.34 28.98
C ILE A 9 24.82 4.25 30.01
N VAL A 10 24.49 4.52 31.28
CA VAL A 10 24.64 3.55 32.37
C VAL A 10 23.34 2.86 32.71
N ASN A 11 23.45 1.65 33.29
CA ASN A 11 22.32 0.91 33.80
C ASN A 11 21.59 1.68 34.92
N LYS A 12 20.29 1.42 35.08
CA LYS A 12 19.51 2.06 36.15
C LYS A 12 20.08 1.69 37.52
N GLY A 13 20.21 2.72 38.38
CA GLY A 13 20.75 2.54 39.74
C GLY A 13 22.28 2.64 39.84
N VAL A 14 22.98 2.83 38.71
CA VAL A 14 24.40 3.11 38.71
C VAL A 14 24.63 4.61 39.03
N ASP A 15 25.61 4.88 39.88
CA ASP A 15 26.05 6.25 40.13
C ASP A 15 26.88 6.77 38.93
N LEU A 16 26.22 7.50 38.04
CA LEU A 16 26.84 8.11 36.86
C LEU A 16 27.95 9.07 37.26
N LYS A 17 27.77 9.82 38.34
CA LYS A 17 28.76 10.77 38.79
C LYS A 17 30.04 10.11 39.34
N GLN A 18 29.91 8.91 39.87
CA GLN A 18 31.08 8.10 40.20
C GLN A 18 31.81 7.67 38.92
N LEU A 19 31.12 7.15 37.90
CA LEU A 19 31.75 6.78 36.62
C LEU A 19 32.42 8.00 35.95
N GLU A 20 31.78 9.16 35.95
CA GLU A 20 32.38 10.39 35.43
C GLU A 20 33.72 10.70 36.15
N ARG A 21 33.72 10.65 37.49
CA ARG A 21 34.98 10.85 38.26
C ARG A 21 36.06 9.83 37.91
N GLU A 22 35.70 8.57 37.75
CA GLU A 22 36.63 7.51 37.39
C GLU A 22 37.24 7.72 36.00
N LEU A 23 36.43 8.12 35.01
CA LEU A 23 36.88 8.35 33.64
C LEU A 23 37.69 9.65 33.49
N THR A 24 37.36 10.68 34.25
CA THR A 24 38.08 11.97 34.21
C THR A 24 39.31 12.03 35.13
N ALA A 25 39.54 10.99 35.94
CA ALA A 25 40.66 10.94 36.84
C ALA A 25 41.99 10.76 36.04
N SER A 26 42.97 11.55 36.40
CA SER A 26 44.30 11.52 35.75
C SER A 26 45.17 10.31 36.14
N THR A 27 44.73 9.48 37.08
CA THR A 27 45.51 8.41 37.71
C THR A 27 45.26 7.00 37.17
N GLY A 28 44.32 6.84 36.28
CA GLY A 28 44.05 5.54 35.60
C GLY A 28 43.40 4.47 36.46
N ASP A 29 42.65 4.82 37.48
CA ASP A 29 41.93 3.87 38.34
C ASP A 29 40.55 3.45 37.80
N GLY A 30 40.22 3.85 36.59
CA GLY A 30 38.93 3.58 35.96
C GLY A 30 38.98 2.53 34.84
N PRO A 31 37.84 2.31 34.15
CA PRO A 31 37.76 1.37 33.02
C PRO A 31 38.70 1.72 31.85
N ILE A 32 39.12 2.98 31.76
CA ILE A 32 40.11 3.46 30.79
C ILE A 32 41.37 3.88 31.55
N PRO A 33 42.35 2.99 31.71
CA PRO A 33 43.54 3.28 32.46
C PRO A 33 44.47 4.24 31.71
N ASN A 34 45.19 5.03 32.49
CA ASN A 34 46.32 5.87 32.07
C ASN A 34 45.98 7.15 31.29
N ARG A 35 44.74 7.60 31.25
CA ARG A 35 44.39 8.92 30.77
C ARG A 35 43.14 9.48 31.43
N SER A 36 43.03 10.79 31.49
CA SER A 36 41.78 11.49 31.74
C SER A 36 40.96 11.56 30.45
N VAL A 37 39.68 11.21 30.51
CA VAL A 37 38.75 11.30 29.40
C VAL A 37 37.99 12.63 29.49
N ASP A 38 37.92 13.37 28.37
CA ASP A 38 37.22 14.64 28.32
C ASP A 38 35.71 14.45 28.25
N ILE A 39 34.97 15.20 29.03
CA ILE A 39 33.51 15.28 28.92
C ILE A 39 33.15 16.30 27.84
N ALA A 40 32.53 15.84 26.76
CA ALA A 40 32.06 16.67 25.66
C ALA A 40 30.74 17.39 26.01
N ASN A 41 29.80 16.65 26.65
CA ASN A 41 28.53 17.20 27.11
C ASN A 41 28.09 16.53 28.41
N PRO A 42 28.05 17.26 29.54
CA PRO A 42 27.78 16.66 30.85
C PRO A 42 26.31 16.30 31.09
N ARG A 43 25.39 16.55 30.14
CA ARG A 43 23.98 16.18 30.21
C ARG A 43 23.38 16.44 31.63
N ILE A 44 23.42 17.66 32.10
CA ILE A 44 23.06 18.05 33.48
C ILE A 44 21.68 17.56 33.92
N GLY A 45 20.73 17.44 32.99
CA GLY A 45 19.38 16.89 33.21
C GLY A 45 19.28 15.39 33.24
N SER A 46 20.35 14.65 32.93
CA SER A 46 20.32 13.18 32.88
C SER A 46 21.03 12.57 34.08
N SER A 47 20.42 11.59 34.70
CA SER A 47 21.02 10.73 35.72
C SER A 47 21.74 9.49 35.16
N ARG A 48 21.70 9.29 33.85
CA ARG A 48 22.14 8.06 33.21
C ARG A 48 23.00 8.24 31.96
N GLN A 49 23.21 9.47 31.51
CA GLN A 49 23.93 9.73 30.25
C GLN A 49 24.89 10.91 30.43
N THR A 50 26.09 10.72 29.89
CA THR A 50 27.10 11.78 29.71
C THR A 50 27.82 11.50 28.39
N HIS A 51 28.22 12.57 27.68
CA HIS A 51 28.99 12.45 26.46
C HIS A 51 30.48 12.59 26.75
N PHE A 52 31.27 11.67 26.26
CA PHE A 52 32.73 11.65 26.42
C PHE A 52 33.43 11.62 25.07
N MET A 53 34.67 12.18 25.04
CA MET A 53 35.58 12.04 23.90
C MET A 53 36.37 10.75 24.03
N LEU A 54 36.04 9.74 23.21
CA LEU A 54 36.63 8.41 23.26
C LEU A 54 37.19 8.00 21.90
N THR A 55 38.24 7.17 21.93
CA THR A 55 38.68 6.42 20.76
C THR A 55 37.86 5.15 20.61
N GLU A 56 37.80 4.58 19.40
CA GLU A 56 37.09 3.32 19.14
C GLU A 56 37.59 2.15 20.02
N GLN A 57 38.88 2.15 20.35
CA GLN A 57 39.43 1.13 21.24
C GLN A 57 38.97 1.30 22.69
N GLU A 58 38.84 2.51 23.16
CA GLU A 58 38.33 2.81 24.51
C GLU A 58 36.83 2.50 24.63
N VAL A 59 36.06 2.70 23.58
CA VAL A 59 34.66 2.23 23.52
C VAL A 59 34.58 0.73 23.74
N ILE A 60 35.41 -0.08 23.01
CA ILE A 60 35.45 -1.53 23.14
C ILE A 60 35.84 -1.97 24.57
N GLU A 61 36.73 -1.22 25.22
CA GLU A 61 37.11 -1.52 26.61
C GLU A 61 36.04 -1.14 27.60
N LEU A 62 35.40 0.01 27.40
CA LEU A 62 34.34 0.53 28.27
C LEU A 62 33.07 -0.30 28.18
N GLU A 63 32.75 -0.86 27.02
CA GLU A 63 31.60 -1.78 26.84
C GLU A 63 31.69 -3.04 27.69
N LYS A 64 32.88 -3.40 28.19
CA LYS A 64 33.05 -4.55 29.10
C LYS A 64 32.64 -4.25 30.54
N ASP A 65 32.50 -2.97 30.89
CA ASP A 65 32.06 -2.57 32.24
C ASP A 65 30.55 -2.83 32.40
N LYS A 66 30.20 -3.68 33.35
CA LYS A 66 28.82 -4.08 33.63
C LYS A 66 27.88 -2.91 34.00
N ARG A 67 28.43 -1.77 34.37
CA ARG A 67 27.67 -0.55 34.66
C ARG A 67 27.17 0.11 33.39
N ILE A 68 27.79 -0.15 32.25
CA ILE A 68 27.44 0.44 30.98
C ILE A 68 26.27 -0.33 30.35
N LEU A 69 25.26 0.42 29.93
CA LEU A 69 24.13 -0.09 29.18
C LEU A 69 24.40 -0.05 27.69
N ALA A 70 24.89 1.07 27.18
CA ALA A 70 25.22 1.29 25.77
C ALA A 70 26.21 2.45 25.63
N ILE A 71 26.96 2.42 24.53
CA ILE A 71 27.79 3.53 24.07
C ILE A 71 27.44 3.76 22.61
N GLU A 72 27.08 5.00 22.27
CA GLU A 72 26.64 5.31 20.89
C GLU A 72 27.13 6.69 20.44
N ILE A 73 27.28 6.87 19.14
CA ILE A 73 27.48 8.21 18.58
C ILE A 73 26.20 9.01 18.78
N PRO A 74 26.28 10.29 19.24
CA PRO A 74 25.10 11.12 19.40
C PRO A 74 24.21 11.12 18.14
N PRO A 75 22.88 11.01 18.27
CA PRO A 75 21.96 10.86 17.13
C PRO A 75 22.08 11.96 16.06
N ASP A 76 22.41 13.17 16.47
CA ASP A 76 22.62 14.35 15.61
C ASP A 76 23.91 14.28 14.79
N GLN A 77 24.85 13.41 15.16
CA GLN A 77 26.10 13.17 14.44
C GLN A 77 26.05 11.90 13.57
N ARG A 78 24.96 11.17 13.60
CA ARG A 78 24.79 9.94 12.83
C ARG A 78 24.21 10.24 11.45
N THR A 79 24.78 9.62 10.43
CA THR A 79 24.32 9.72 9.04
C THR A 79 23.42 8.55 8.61
N ASP A 80 23.39 7.48 9.42
CA ASP A 80 22.63 6.26 9.19
C ASP A 80 21.21 6.30 9.77
N ILE A 81 20.90 7.31 10.58
CA ILE A 81 19.58 7.56 11.14
C ILE A 81 19.08 8.95 10.74
N GLN A 82 17.80 9.07 10.53
CA GLN A 82 17.15 10.36 10.29
C GLN A 82 15.95 10.50 11.22
N ILE A 83 15.85 11.63 11.89
CA ILE A 83 14.58 12.05 12.48
C ILE A 83 13.74 12.55 11.32
N GLY A 84 12.86 11.69 10.80
CA GLY A 84 11.93 12.06 9.73
C GLY A 84 10.69 12.72 10.31
N LEU A 85 10.37 13.92 9.83
CA LEU A 85 8.97 14.37 9.87
C LEU A 85 8.15 13.37 9.08
N ARG A 86 7.02 12.94 9.62
CA ARG A 86 6.11 12.05 8.93
C ARG A 86 5.58 12.77 7.70
N SER A 87 5.66 12.12 6.56
CA SER A 87 5.14 12.66 5.32
C SER A 87 3.61 12.73 5.38
N SER A 88 3.05 13.82 4.91
CA SER A 88 1.61 14.01 4.82
C SER A 88 1.26 14.78 3.56
N GLN A 89 0.08 14.53 3.01
CA GLN A 89 -0.50 15.33 1.95
C GLN A 89 -1.61 16.19 2.56
N ASN A 90 -1.34 17.47 2.70
CA ASN A 90 -2.32 18.45 3.16
C ASN A 90 -2.97 19.08 1.94
N SER A 91 -4.19 18.68 1.64
CA SER A 91 -4.99 19.24 0.56
C SER A 91 -6.46 19.12 0.91
N ASN A 92 -7.27 20.07 0.47
CA ASN A 92 -8.70 19.96 0.65
C ASN A 92 -9.24 18.77 -0.14
N PHE A 93 -9.93 17.88 0.54
CA PHE A 93 -10.65 16.78 -0.09
C PHE A 93 -11.98 17.32 -0.59
N THR A 94 -12.03 17.82 -1.81
CA THR A 94 -13.24 18.29 -2.44
C THR A 94 -13.78 17.27 -3.42
N LYS A 95 -15.10 17.15 -3.50
CA LYS A 95 -15.75 16.41 -4.58
C LYS A 95 -15.42 17.14 -5.87
N PRO A 96 -14.81 16.48 -6.85
CA PRO A 96 -14.54 17.12 -8.12
C PRO A 96 -15.83 17.24 -8.92
N SER A 97 -16.56 18.33 -8.69
CA SER A 97 -17.69 18.70 -9.54
C SER A 97 -17.27 19.46 -10.79
N SER A 98 -16.08 20.08 -10.72
CA SER A 98 -15.38 20.72 -11.85
C SER A 98 -13.88 20.69 -11.60
N LEU A 99 -13.07 20.86 -12.65
CA LEU A 99 -11.60 20.88 -12.57
C LEU A 99 -11.01 22.30 -12.41
N ASP A 100 -11.81 23.26 -12.03
CA ASP A 100 -11.41 24.66 -11.90
C ASP A 100 -10.82 25.04 -10.53
N ASN A 101 -10.62 24.06 -9.66
CA ASN A 101 -10.23 24.26 -8.27
C ASN A 101 -8.89 23.58 -7.97
N ASN A 102 -7.92 24.32 -7.44
CA ASN A 102 -6.57 23.86 -7.09
C ASN A 102 -6.53 22.88 -5.89
N GLN A 103 -7.68 22.46 -5.38
CA GLN A 103 -7.80 21.65 -4.16
C GLN A 103 -8.17 20.19 -4.43
N TYR A 104 -8.13 19.74 -5.67
CA TYR A 104 -8.45 18.36 -6.01
C TYR A 104 -7.37 17.39 -5.56
N VAL A 105 -7.82 16.26 -5.00
CA VAL A 105 -6.98 15.13 -4.63
C VAL A 105 -7.60 13.83 -5.14
N ASN A 106 -6.78 12.79 -5.26
CA ASN A 106 -7.28 11.44 -5.42
C ASN A 106 -7.98 11.01 -4.11
N TRP A 107 -9.31 10.96 -4.11
CA TRP A 107 -10.08 10.57 -2.93
C TRP A 107 -9.82 9.12 -2.49
N GLY A 108 -9.26 8.30 -3.38
CA GLY A 108 -8.83 6.94 -3.09
C GLY A 108 -7.76 6.89 -1.99
N LEU A 109 -6.89 7.89 -1.90
CA LEU A 109 -5.91 8.00 -0.81
C LEU A 109 -6.61 7.97 0.57
N LYS A 110 -7.69 8.74 0.74
CA LYS A 110 -8.45 8.77 2.00
C LYS A 110 -9.28 7.51 2.19
N ARG A 111 -9.96 7.02 1.12
CA ARG A 111 -10.83 5.85 1.23
C ARG A 111 -10.07 4.59 1.62
N THR A 112 -8.84 4.42 1.17
CA THR A 112 -8.02 3.25 1.50
C THR A 112 -7.48 3.24 2.92
N VAL A 113 -7.58 4.35 3.64
CA VAL A 113 -7.18 4.45 5.05
C VAL A 113 -8.36 4.70 5.99
N MET A 114 -9.58 4.72 5.48
CA MET A 114 -10.81 4.93 6.26
C MET A 114 -11.85 3.86 5.92
N GLU A 115 -12.61 3.41 6.90
CA GLU A 115 -13.69 2.44 6.68
C GLU A 115 -14.93 3.07 6.03
N THR A 116 -15.08 4.39 6.16
CA THR A 116 -16.21 5.14 5.59
C THR A 116 -15.81 5.82 4.29
N ASN A 117 -16.67 5.71 3.28
CA ASN A 117 -16.54 6.47 2.04
C ASN A 117 -17.01 7.91 2.29
N LEU A 118 -16.06 8.84 2.31
CA LEU A 118 -16.34 10.26 2.58
C LEU A 118 -16.75 11.05 1.34
N TYR A 119 -16.70 10.47 0.14
CA TYR A 119 -16.88 11.23 -1.11
C TYR A 119 -18.17 12.03 -1.13
N ASN A 120 -19.30 11.45 -0.73
CA ASN A 120 -20.60 12.12 -0.72
C ASN A 120 -20.96 12.78 0.63
N ASN A 121 -20.39 12.31 1.73
CA ASN A 121 -20.75 12.71 3.09
C ASN A 121 -19.64 13.48 3.80
N GLN A 122 -18.62 13.90 3.05
CA GLN A 122 -17.47 14.54 3.68
C GLN A 122 -17.83 15.87 4.31
N SER A 123 -17.36 16.06 5.52
CA SER A 123 -17.06 17.37 6.07
C SER A 123 -15.79 17.89 5.40
N THR A 124 -15.76 19.15 5.01
CA THR A 124 -14.59 19.81 4.40
C THR A 124 -13.41 19.96 5.37
N THR A 125 -13.51 19.44 6.58
CA THR A 125 -12.52 19.67 7.66
C THR A 125 -11.44 18.60 7.74
N ASP A 126 -11.65 17.38 7.24
CA ASP A 126 -10.61 16.34 7.22
C ASP A 126 -10.01 16.16 5.83
N THR A 127 -8.99 16.94 5.56
CA THR A 127 -8.33 17.05 4.25
C THR A 127 -6.94 16.42 4.22
N LEU A 128 -6.44 15.94 5.35
CA LEU A 128 -5.08 15.44 5.49
C LEU A 128 -5.02 13.93 5.19
N TYR A 129 -4.21 13.56 4.18
CA TYR A 129 -3.75 12.18 3.99
C TYR A 129 -2.35 12.03 4.58
N GLU A 130 -2.24 11.32 5.68
CA GLU A 130 -0.97 11.01 6.34
C GLU A 130 -0.52 9.60 5.97
N TYR A 131 0.79 9.40 5.79
CA TYR A 131 1.37 8.12 5.40
C TYR A 131 2.73 7.90 6.07
N ALA A 132 3.05 6.64 6.36
CA ALA A 132 4.29 6.24 7.00
C ALA A 132 5.35 5.77 6.00
N LEU A 133 4.91 5.16 4.88
CA LEU A 133 5.76 4.63 3.82
C LEU A 133 5.48 5.32 2.49
N GLN A 134 6.44 5.30 1.57
CA GLN A 134 6.41 6.03 0.31
C GLN A 134 6.82 5.18 -0.90
N GLY A 135 7.03 3.88 -0.74
CA GLY A 135 7.46 2.97 -1.81
C GLY A 135 8.95 3.09 -2.15
N ARG A 136 9.79 3.51 -1.20
CA ARG A 136 11.25 3.57 -1.42
C ARG A 136 11.80 2.18 -1.73
N GLY A 137 12.74 2.13 -2.67
CA GLY A 137 13.35 0.86 -3.05
C GLY A 137 12.50 0.00 -3.97
N VAL A 138 11.32 0.47 -4.43
CA VAL A 138 10.42 -0.25 -5.33
C VAL A 138 10.49 0.33 -6.75
N ASP A 139 10.38 -0.53 -7.76
CA ASP A 139 10.30 -0.17 -9.16
C ASP A 139 8.86 -0.40 -9.67
N VAL A 140 8.23 0.67 -10.13
CA VAL A 140 6.86 0.68 -10.67
C VAL A 140 6.92 0.68 -12.19
N VAL A 141 6.35 -0.33 -12.82
CA VAL A 141 6.18 -0.41 -14.27
C VAL A 141 4.70 -0.16 -14.62
N ILE A 142 4.45 0.82 -15.45
CA ILE A 142 3.12 1.08 -16.03
C ILE A 142 3.11 0.54 -17.44
N GLN A 143 2.45 -0.61 -17.61
CA GLN A 143 2.26 -1.25 -18.90
C GLN A 143 0.96 -0.72 -19.52
N ASP A 144 1.07 0.33 -20.37
CA ASP A 144 -0.07 1.15 -20.79
C ASP A 144 0.26 1.95 -22.08
N SER A 145 -0.37 3.11 -22.28
CA SER A 145 -0.22 4.01 -23.43
C SER A 145 1.10 4.81 -23.46
N GLY A 146 1.84 4.82 -22.37
CA GLY A 146 3.02 5.66 -22.17
C GLY A 146 2.94 6.45 -20.86
N ILE A 147 3.93 7.29 -20.62
CA ILE A 147 3.95 8.24 -19.49
C ILE A 147 4.54 9.55 -19.99
N GLU A 148 4.01 10.70 -19.55
CA GLU A 148 4.63 12.02 -19.72
C GLU A 148 5.86 12.13 -18.80
N PRO A 149 7.11 12.06 -19.31
CA PRO A 149 8.27 11.81 -18.46
C PRO A 149 8.68 13.02 -17.61
N GLU A 150 8.35 14.22 -18.05
CA GLU A 150 8.76 15.47 -17.39
C GLU A 150 7.68 16.03 -16.46
N HIS A 151 6.57 15.30 -16.26
CA HIS A 151 5.50 15.79 -15.39
C HIS A 151 6.00 15.96 -13.95
N PRO A 152 5.78 17.13 -13.30
CA PRO A 152 6.33 17.43 -11.96
C PRO A 152 5.73 16.56 -10.84
N ASP A 153 4.71 15.76 -11.13
CA ASP A 153 4.19 14.74 -10.18
C ASP A 153 5.19 13.59 -9.93
N TRP A 154 6.25 13.51 -10.74
CA TRP A 154 7.33 12.53 -10.55
C TRP A 154 8.47 13.01 -9.65
N LEU A 155 8.44 14.24 -9.17
CA LEU A 155 9.49 14.75 -8.29
C LEU A 155 9.44 14.06 -6.92
N ASP A 156 10.61 13.60 -6.46
CA ASP A 156 10.78 13.07 -5.11
C ASP A 156 10.76 14.19 -4.04
N SER A 157 10.96 13.84 -2.79
CA SER A 157 11.04 14.79 -1.67
C SER A 157 12.21 15.77 -1.76
N GLN A 158 13.20 15.48 -2.60
CA GLN A 158 14.39 16.32 -2.84
C GLN A 158 14.30 17.12 -4.15
N GLY A 159 13.24 16.91 -4.93
CA GLY A 159 13.01 17.58 -6.20
C GLY A 159 13.64 16.88 -7.42
N ASN A 160 14.12 15.64 -7.28
CA ASN A 160 14.64 14.86 -8.41
C ASN A 160 13.51 14.13 -9.13
N ASN A 161 13.59 14.03 -10.46
CA ASN A 161 12.65 13.26 -11.25
C ASN A 161 12.90 11.75 -11.06
N ARG A 162 11.86 11.01 -10.66
CA ARG A 162 11.90 9.54 -10.43
C ARG A 162 11.57 8.72 -11.67
N TYR A 163 11.15 9.37 -12.76
CA TYR A 163 10.97 8.70 -14.04
C TYR A 163 12.30 8.19 -14.57
N GLN A 164 12.30 6.94 -15.06
CA GLN A 164 13.50 6.28 -15.57
C GLN A 164 13.43 6.16 -17.08
N TYR A 165 14.34 6.86 -17.78
CA TYR A 165 14.57 6.65 -19.20
C TYR A 165 15.32 5.33 -19.38
N ILE A 166 14.67 4.34 -19.98
CA ILE A 166 15.22 3.01 -20.19
C ILE A 166 14.99 2.58 -21.64
N ASP A 167 15.98 1.96 -22.25
CA ASP A 167 15.76 1.10 -23.41
C ASP A 167 15.51 -0.33 -22.91
N TRP A 168 14.31 -0.84 -23.13
CA TRP A 168 13.87 -2.12 -22.61
C TRP A 168 14.63 -3.29 -23.19
N TYR A 169 15.02 -3.21 -24.47
CA TYR A 169 15.80 -4.28 -25.12
C TYR A 169 17.25 -4.30 -24.60
N GLU A 170 17.88 -3.13 -24.49
CA GLU A 170 19.22 -3.02 -23.90
C GLU A 170 19.22 -3.50 -22.44
N ALA A 171 18.27 -3.02 -21.63
CA ALA A 171 18.21 -3.33 -20.20
C ALA A 171 17.87 -4.80 -19.89
N SER A 172 17.08 -5.45 -20.74
CA SER A 172 16.77 -6.88 -20.64
C SER A 172 17.84 -7.78 -21.25
N GLY A 173 18.67 -7.26 -22.17
CA GLY A 173 19.62 -8.04 -22.97
C GLY A 173 18.96 -8.81 -24.12
N LEU A 174 17.70 -8.54 -24.42
CA LEU A 174 17.00 -9.14 -25.55
C LEU A 174 17.28 -8.38 -26.85
N ILE A 175 17.09 -9.07 -28.00
CA ILE A 175 17.30 -8.47 -29.32
C ILE A 175 16.02 -7.75 -29.75
N GLY A 176 16.16 -6.46 -30.04
CA GLY A 176 15.07 -5.62 -30.52
C GLY A 176 15.52 -4.19 -30.66
N THR A 177 14.58 -3.30 -30.98
CA THR A 177 14.87 -1.86 -31.13
C THR A 177 13.70 -1.07 -30.56
N GLN A 178 13.97 -0.25 -29.58
CA GLN A 178 12.99 0.69 -29.04
C GLN A 178 12.99 1.97 -29.87
N ASN A 179 11.81 2.47 -30.17
CA ASN A 179 11.68 3.74 -30.90
C ASN A 179 12.22 4.91 -30.06
N VAL A 180 12.99 5.81 -30.68
CA VAL A 180 13.58 7.00 -30.00
C VAL A 180 12.53 7.92 -29.38
N ASN A 181 11.29 7.88 -29.88
CA ASN A 181 10.15 8.64 -29.35
C ASN A 181 9.27 7.83 -28.39
N PHE A 182 9.77 6.71 -27.88
CA PHE A 182 9.02 5.84 -26.96
C PHE A 182 8.52 6.57 -25.70
N HIS A 183 9.35 7.45 -25.14
CA HIS A 183 9.06 8.14 -23.86
C HIS A 183 8.12 9.34 -24.07
N ARG A 184 6.87 9.05 -24.46
CA ARG A 184 5.78 10.02 -24.61
C ARG A 184 4.45 9.32 -24.35
N ASP A 185 3.41 10.08 -24.04
CA ASP A 185 2.06 9.57 -23.86
C ASP A 185 1.04 10.41 -24.63
N PHE A 186 0.64 9.94 -25.80
CA PHE A 186 -0.34 10.62 -26.67
C PHE A 186 -1.80 10.34 -26.27
N ASP A 187 -2.06 9.32 -25.47
CA ASP A 187 -3.39 9.06 -24.95
C ASP A 187 -3.63 9.75 -23.59
N GLY A 188 -2.62 9.80 -22.73
CA GLY A 188 -2.69 10.34 -21.37
C GLY A 188 -3.17 9.35 -20.33
N HIS A 189 -3.63 8.14 -20.70
CA HIS A 189 -4.14 7.14 -19.79
C HIS A 189 -3.04 6.52 -18.92
N GLY A 190 -1.89 6.18 -19.50
CA GLY A 190 -0.76 5.64 -18.75
C GLY A 190 -0.17 6.65 -17.76
N THR A 191 -0.14 7.94 -18.10
CA THR A 191 0.26 9.01 -17.18
C THR A 191 -0.68 9.11 -15.99
N LEU A 192 -2.02 9.00 -16.19
CA LEU A 192 -3.01 8.93 -15.10
C LEU A 192 -2.75 7.72 -14.19
N CYS A 193 -2.54 6.54 -14.77
CA CYS A 193 -2.24 5.33 -14.01
C CYS A 193 -0.94 5.47 -13.19
N ALA A 194 0.13 6.01 -13.80
CA ALA A 194 1.40 6.26 -13.13
C ALA A 194 1.24 7.22 -11.93
N SER A 195 0.46 8.28 -12.11
CA SER A 195 0.20 9.27 -11.08
C SER A 195 -0.54 8.67 -9.88
N ILE A 196 -1.53 7.79 -10.12
CA ILE A 196 -2.26 7.10 -9.04
C ILE A 196 -1.36 6.13 -8.28
N VAL A 197 -0.45 5.41 -8.95
CA VAL A 197 0.51 4.52 -8.27
C VAL A 197 1.54 5.32 -7.49
N ALA A 198 2.23 6.25 -8.17
CA ALA A 198 3.50 6.79 -7.69
C ALA A 198 3.61 8.32 -7.77
N GLY A 199 2.55 9.02 -8.12
CA GLY A 199 2.54 10.49 -8.16
C GLY A 199 2.81 11.09 -6.79
N ARG A 200 3.60 12.18 -6.77
CA ARG A 200 3.87 12.95 -5.57
C ARG A 200 2.58 13.50 -4.94
N THR A 201 1.65 13.96 -5.78
CA THR A 201 0.39 14.58 -5.35
C THR A 201 -0.72 13.54 -5.21
N TYR A 202 -0.88 12.65 -6.18
CA TYR A 202 -2.06 11.80 -6.30
C TYR A 202 -1.81 10.32 -6.00
N GLY A 203 -0.54 9.89 -5.83
CA GLY A 203 -0.16 8.48 -5.68
C GLY A 203 0.13 8.07 -4.24
N PHE A 204 0.33 6.77 -4.06
CA PHE A 204 0.72 6.15 -2.78
C PHE A 204 2.24 6.02 -2.66
N SER A 205 2.89 5.43 -3.67
CA SER A 205 4.32 5.09 -3.68
C SER A 205 5.17 6.26 -4.17
N LYS A 206 5.15 7.36 -3.42
CA LYS A 206 5.67 8.69 -3.78
C LYS A 206 7.19 8.77 -3.97
N GLU A 207 7.94 7.73 -3.60
CA GLU A 207 9.41 7.65 -3.70
C GLU A 207 9.87 6.42 -4.52
N SER A 208 8.94 5.72 -5.19
CA SER A 208 9.27 4.63 -6.12
C SER A 208 9.86 5.17 -7.42
N ARG A 209 10.73 4.39 -8.08
CA ARG A 209 11.12 4.65 -9.47
C ARG A 209 9.98 4.30 -10.41
N ILE A 210 9.82 5.06 -11.47
CA ILE A 210 8.71 4.95 -12.41
C ILE A 210 9.25 4.60 -13.79
N TYR A 211 8.74 3.51 -14.36
CA TYR A 211 9.09 3.01 -15.68
C TYR A 211 7.84 2.95 -16.56
N SER A 212 7.96 3.47 -17.78
CA SER A 212 6.94 3.32 -18.81
C SER A 212 7.20 2.05 -19.64
N MET A 213 6.19 1.19 -19.76
CA MET A 213 6.14 0.13 -20.75
C MET A 213 4.99 0.45 -21.70
N LYS A 214 5.29 1.20 -22.76
CA LYS A 214 4.30 1.57 -23.78
C LYS A 214 4.01 0.38 -24.69
N ILE A 215 2.74 0.00 -24.75
CA ILE A 215 2.28 -1.14 -25.55
C ILE A 215 1.87 -0.66 -26.95
N SER A 216 2.32 -1.38 -27.97
CA SER A 216 1.86 -1.17 -29.36
C SER A 216 0.35 -1.41 -29.48
N GLY A 217 -0.35 -0.44 -30.05
CA GLY A 217 -1.81 -0.42 -30.17
C GLY A 217 -2.54 0.35 -29.07
N LEU A 218 -1.85 0.81 -28.03
CA LEU A 218 -2.41 1.66 -26.95
C LEU A 218 -1.87 3.09 -26.95
N GLU A 219 -0.95 3.43 -27.87
CA GLU A 219 -0.16 4.68 -27.82
C GLU A 219 -0.99 5.96 -27.98
N GLY A 220 -2.20 5.85 -28.46
CA GLY A 220 -3.04 7.01 -28.78
C GLY A 220 -2.83 7.55 -30.21
N ALA A 221 -3.81 8.31 -30.68
CA ALA A 221 -3.81 8.84 -32.05
C ALA A 221 -2.70 9.88 -32.25
N GLY A 222 -1.91 9.70 -33.29
CA GLY A 222 -0.83 10.63 -33.67
C GLY A 222 0.55 10.27 -33.12
N ASP A 223 0.68 9.23 -32.30
CA ASP A 223 1.97 8.79 -31.77
C ASP A 223 2.90 8.16 -32.84
N GLY A 224 2.34 7.60 -33.91
CA GLY A 224 3.10 7.02 -35.00
C GLY A 224 3.64 5.61 -34.75
N GLY A 225 3.07 4.88 -33.80
CA GLY A 225 3.42 3.49 -33.55
C GLY A 225 4.77 3.33 -32.84
N THR A 226 4.96 4.02 -31.73
CA THR A 226 6.23 4.00 -30.98
C THR A 226 6.26 2.96 -29.85
N GLY A 227 5.15 2.24 -29.62
CA GLY A 227 5.05 1.20 -28.60
C GLY A 227 5.81 -0.07 -28.94
N ILE A 228 6.03 -0.90 -27.93
CA ILE A 228 6.64 -2.22 -28.04
C ILE A 228 5.53 -3.28 -28.26
N PRO A 229 5.74 -4.30 -29.10
CA PRO A 229 4.80 -5.42 -29.25
C PRO A 229 4.47 -6.08 -27.91
N VAL A 230 3.21 -6.50 -27.74
CA VAL A 230 2.71 -7.03 -26.43
C VAL A 230 3.60 -8.13 -25.86
N ALA A 231 3.99 -9.13 -26.69
CA ALA A 231 4.84 -10.23 -26.25
C ALA A 231 6.20 -9.72 -25.73
N ASP A 232 6.83 -8.80 -26.48
CA ASP A 232 8.12 -8.23 -26.09
C ASP A 232 8.02 -7.40 -24.80
N CYS A 233 6.88 -6.78 -24.53
CA CYS A 233 6.63 -6.06 -23.27
C CYS A 233 6.80 -6.98 -22.07
N PHE A 234 6.24 -8.19 -22.13
CA PHE A 234 6.35 -9.15 -21.03
C PHE A 234 7.75 -9.71 -20.89
N ASP A 235 8.35 -10.13 -21.99
CA ASP A 235 9.69 -10.72 -21.98
C ASP A 235 10.75 -9.72 -21.51
N THR A 236 10.70 -8.48 -21.98
CA THR A 236 11.66 -7.45 -21.56
C THR A 236 11.52 -7.08 -20.08
N ILE A 237 10.31 -6.96 -19.54
CA ILE A 237 10.10 -6.71 -18.10
C ILE A 237 10.65 -7.89 -17.28
N LYS A 238 10.37 -9.14 -17.69
CA LYS A 238 10.82 -10.35 -17.00
C LYS A 238 12.34 -10.42 -16.94
N GLU A 239 13.01 -10.30 -18.09
CA GLU A 239 14.47 -10.41 -18.14
C GLU A 239 15.16 -9.22 -17.47
N TRP A 240 14.63 -8.00 -17.63
CA TRP A 240 15.12 -6.84 -16.85
C TRP A 240 15.03 -7.09 -15.34
N HIS A 241 13.89 -7.61 -14.86
CA HIS A 241 13.73 -7.95 -13.44
C HIS A 241 14.73 -9.02 -13.00
N ASN A 242 14.91 -10.07 -13.83
CA ASN A 242 15.86 -11.13 -13.55
C ASN A 242 17.32 -10.65 -13.47
N ASN A 243 17.69 -9.66 -14.30
CA ASN A 243 19.04 -9.11 -14.38
C ASN A 243 19.36 -8.06 -13.31
N LYS A 244 18.39 -7.63 -12.50
CA LYS A 244 18.63 -6.66 -11.42
C LYS A 244 19.65 -7.16 -10.42
N PRO A 245 20.58 -6.29 -9.97
CA PRO A 245 21.49 -6.62 -8.88
C PRO A 245 20.74 -6.80 -7.55
N ILE A 246 21.32 -7.59 -6.68
CA ILE A 246 20.89 -7.66 -5.28
C ILE A 246 21.35 -6.38 -4.58
N ASP A 247 20.43 -5.71 -3.91
CA ASP A 247 20.74 -4.56 -3.07
C ASP A 247 21.48 -5.04 -1.82
N PRO A 248 22.69 -4.54 -1.55
CA PRO A 248 23.52 -5.00 -0.43
C PRO A 248 22.94 -4.66 0.95
N ILE A 249 22.01 -3.71 1.03
CA ILE A 249 21.37 -3.28 2.29
C ILE A 249 20.23 -4.22 2.63
N THR A 250 19.36 -4.50 1.65
CA THR A 250 18.17 -5.32 1.87
C THR A 250 18.43 -6.82 1.67
N GLY A 251 19.47 -7.20 0.92
CA GLY A 251 19.74 -8.58 0.52
C GLY A 251 18.82 -9.12 -0.57
N TYR A 252 17.97 -8.29 -1.15
CA TYR A 252 17.01 -8.63 -2.21
C TYR A 252 17.21 -7.77 -3.45
N LYS A 253 16.73 -8.22 -4.61
CA LYS A 253 16.55 -7.35 -5.77
C LYS A 253 15.50 -6.30 -5.44
N ARG A 254 15.62 -5.10 -6.03
CA ARG A 254 14.51 -4.13 -5.95
C ARG A 254 13.23 -4.78 -6.49
N PRO A 255 12.16 -4.89 -5.70
CA PRO A 255 10.92 -5.49 -6.14
C PRO A 255 10.32 -4.69 -7.31
N THR A 256 9.67 -5.40 -8.22
CA THR A 256 8.96 -4.83 -9.37
C THR A 256 7.47 -5.02 -9.18
N ILE A 257 6.71 -3.95 -9.30
CA ILE A 257 5.25 -3.97 -9.39
C ILE A 257 4.83 -3.50 -10.79
N VAL A 258 3.88 -4.18 -11.40
CA VAL A 258 3.37 -3.85 -12.74
C VAL A 258 1.87 -3.58 -12.67
N ASN A 259 1.46 -2.41 -13.13
CA ASN A 259 0.07 -2.06 -13.34
C ASN A 259 -0.34 -2.34 -14.79
N MET A 260 -1.41 -3.09 -14.99
CA MET A 260 -2.00 -3.42 -16.29
C MET A 260 -3.45 -2.93 -16.33
N SER A 261 -3.66 -1.74 -16.84
CA SER A 261 -4.97 -1.09 -16.93
C SER A 261 -5.59 -1.18 -18.32
N TRP A 262 -5.43 -2.32 -18.97
CA TRP A 262 -5.87 -2.59 -20.34
C TRP A 262 -6.42 -4.03 -20.49
N GLY A 263 -7.03 -4.34 -21.62
CA GLY A 263 -7.52 -5.69 -21.88
C GLY A 263 -8.04 -5.88 -23.30
N TYR A 264 -8.32 -7.14 -23.62
CA TYR A 264 -8.85 -7.54 -24.92
C TYR A 264 -10.36 -7.73 -24.93
N SER A 265 -11.00 -7.32 -26.01
CA SER A 265 -12.41 -7.60 -26.28
C SER A 265 -12.62 -8.12 -27.70
N SER A 266 -13.64 -8.96 -27.90
CA SER A 266 -14.16 -9.34 -29.20
C SER A 266 -15.31 -8.41 -29.57
N GLN A 267 -15.26 -7.85 -30.76
CA GLN A 267 -16.32 -6.99 -31.29
C GLN A 267 -17.26 -7.82 -32.20
N LEU A 268 -18.53 -7.90 -31.84
CA LEU A 268 -19.55 -8.63 -32.59
C LEU A 268 -20.58 -7.64 -33.13
N THR A 269 -20.78 -7.63 -34.45
CA THR A 269 -21.74 -6.74 -35.10
C THR A 269 -22.98 -7.50 -35.49
N GLY A 270 -23.99 -7.54 -34.61
CA GLY A 270 -25.25 -8.27 -34.80
C GLY A 270 -25.64 -9.16 -33.63
N ASN A 271 -26.70 -9.92 -33.82
CA ASN A 271 -27.22 -10.82 -32.81
C ASN A 271 -26.54 -12.18 -32.84
N PRO A 272 -26.32 -12.82 -31.69
CA PRO A 272 -25.90 -14.21 -31.65
C PRO A 272 -26.97 -15.11 -32.30
N THR A 273 -26.57 -16.23 -32.82
CA THR A 273 -27.51 -17.25 -33.36
C THR A 273 -28.05 -18.17 -32.27
N SER A 274 -27.23 -18.48 -31.30
CA SER A 274 -27.56 -19.34 -30.15
C SER A 274 -26.55 -19.16 -29.04
N GLY A 275 -26.76 -19.87 -27.93
CA GLY A 275 -25.80 -19.90 -26.83
C GLY A 275 -26.09 -21.02 -25.83
N ASN A 276 -25.27 -21.03 -24.78
CA ASN A 276 -25.43 -21.90 -23.62
C ASN A 276 -25.27 -21.10 -22.34
N TYR A 277 -26.22 -21.25 -21.44
CA TYR A 277 -26.17 -20.63 -20.10
C TYR A 277 -26.34 -21.71 -19.04
N ARG A 278 -25.31 -21.91 -18.23
CA ARG A 278 -25.28 -22.90 -17.13
C ARG A 278 -25.70 -24.32 -17.60
N GLY A 279 -25.27 -24.73 -18.79
CA GLY A 279 -25.58 -26.04 -19.40
C GLY A 279 -26.87 -26.06 -20.19
N THR A 280 -27.71 -25.02 -20.16
CA THR A 280 -28.95 -24.95 -20.94
C THR A 280 -28.71 -24.19 -22.23
N GLY A 281 -28.94 -24.83 -23.37
CA GLY A 281 -28.89 -24.21 -24.70
C GLY A 281 -30.08 -23.30 -24.95
N TRP A 282 -29.87 -22.25 -25.73
CA TRP A 282 -30.91 -21.32 -26.18
C TRP A 282 -30.66 -20.88 -27.64
N VAL A 283 -31.71 -20.44 -28.34
CA VAL A 283 -31.68 -19.97 -29.72
C VAL A 283 -32.28 -18.57 -29.83
N TRP A 284 -31.56 -17.68 -30.52
CA TRP A 284 -32.05 -16.32 -30.78
C TRP A 284 -33.26 -16.35 -31.74
N GLY A 285 -34.27 -15.56 -31.44
CA GLY A 285 -35.54 -15.54 -32.18
C GLY A 285 -36.54 -16.63 -31.77
N VAL A 286 -36.14 -17.57 -30.91
CA VAL A 286 -36.99 -18.62 -30.34
C VAL A 286 -37.15 -18.44 -28.83
N ASP A 287 -36.05 -18.53 -28.09
CA ASP A 287 -36.02 -18.39 -26.64
C ASP A 287 -35.86 -16.92 -26.20
N TYR A 288 -35.09 -16.16 -26.95
CA TYR A 288 -34.89 -14.71 -26.77
C TYR A 288 -35.02 -13.98 -28.10
N ASN A 289 -35.74 -12.87 -28.12
CA ASN A 289 -35.96 -12.04 -29.30
C ASN A 289 -35.61 -10.54 -29.07
N ASP A 290 -35.17 -10.19 -27.89
CA ASP A 290 -34.65 -8.87 -27.54
C ASP A 290 -33.45 -8.96 -26.59
N ASP A 291 -32.61 -7.93 -26.63
CA ASP A 291 -31.36 -7.86 -25.90
C ASP A 291 -31.55 -7.71 -24.38
N ALA A 292 -32.58 -7.01 -23.94
CA ALA A 292 -32.81 -6.79 -22.51
C ALA A 292 -33.21 -8.10 -21.82
N ASN A 293 -34.04 -8.92 -22.49
CA ASN A 293 -34.44 -10.23 -21.99
C ASN A 293 -33.26 -11.21 -22.00
N LEU A 294 -32.47 -11.24 -23.09
CA LEU A 294 -31.24 -12.04 -23.12
C LEU A 294 -30.29 -11.64 -22.01
N TRP A 295 -30.04 -10.34 -21.83
CA TRP A 295 -29.18 -9.80 -20.77
C TRP A 295 -29.64 -10.21 -19.37
N SER A 296 -30.89 -9.94 -19.05
CA SER A 296 -31.43 -10.20 -17.70
C SER A 296 -31.39 -11.67 -17.29
N ASN A 297 -31.50 -12.60 -18.26
CA ASN A 297 -31.54 -14.04 -18.00
C ASN A 297 -30.19 -14.74 -18.12
N THR A 298 -29.28 -14.22 -18.93
CA THR A 298 -28.02 -14.92 -19.25
C THR A 298 -26.75 -14.11 -19.01
N GLY A 299 -26.86 -12.79 -18.80
CA GLY A 299 -25.73 -11.91 -18.66
C GLY A 299 -24.97 -11.61 -19.95
N VAL A 300 -25.51 -11.93 -21.12
CA VAL A 300 -24.95 -11.50 -22.41
C VAL A 300 -25.15 -10.01 -22.57
N VAL A 301 -24.07 -9.25 -22.64
CA VAL A 301 -24.08 -7.79 -22.65
C VAL A 301 -24.90 -7.21 -23.79
N ILE A 302 -25.71 -6.19 -23.47
CA ILE A 302 -26.48 -5.41 -24.44
C ILE A 302 -25.51 -4.65 -25.37
N PRO A 303 -25.83 -4.46 -26.67
CA PRO A 303 -25.05 -3.64 -27.57
C PRO A 303 -24.89 -2.21 -27.02
N LEU A 304 -23.65 -1.71 -26.95
CA LEU A 304 -23.36 -0.34 -26.47
C LEU A 304 -23.66 0.72 -27.54
N SER A 305 -23.59 0.35 -28.80
CA SER A 305 -23.86 1.26 -29.93
C SER A 305 -24.47 0.46 -31.09
N GLY A 306 -25.73 0.78 -31.41
CA GLY A 306 -26.45 0.10 -32.48
C GLY A 306 -26.55 -1.41 -32.22
N ILE A 307 -25.89 -2.21 -33.05
CA ILE A 307 -25.88 -3.69 -32.97
C ILE A 307 -24.52 -4.25 -32.52
N THR A 308 -23.59 -3.42 -32.08
CA THR A 308 -22.24 -3.84 -31.73
C THR A 308 -22.13 -4.20 -30.25
N ARG A 309 -21.68 -5.43 -29.97
CA ARG A 309 -21.36 -5.93 -28.62
C ARG A 309 -19.87 -6.05 -28.46
N PHE A 310 -19.37 -5.70 -27.29
CA PHE A 310 -18.00 -5.97 -26.87
C PHE A 310 -18.02 -7.09 -25.83
N LEU A 311 -17.38 -8.21 -26.13
CA LEU A 311 -17.27 -9.34 -25.21
C LEU A 311 -15.82 -9.45 -24.71
N PRO A 312 -15.62 -9.87 -23.45
CA PRO A 312 -14.28 -10.10 -22.96
C PRO A 312 -13.62 -11.22 -23.73
N ALA A 313 -12.37 -11.06 -24.10
CA ALA A 313 -11.60 -12.03 -24.84
C ALA A 313 -10.38 -12.54 -24.07
N ARG A 314 -10.24 -13.87 -23.97
CA ARG A 314 -9.08 -14.52 -23.36
C ARG A 314 -8.08 -14.88 -24.45
N ILE A 315 -6.85 -14.46 -24.26
CA ILE A 315 -5.69 -14.72 -25.13
C ILE A 315 -4.70 -15.54 -24.30
N VAL A 316 -4.57 -16.83 -24.61
CA VAL A 316 -3.82 -17.79 -23.79
C VAL A 316 -2.34 -17.41 -23.69
N SER A 317 -1.72 -16.92 -24.77
CA SER A 317 -0.32 -16.47 -24.74
C SER A 317 -0.11 -15.33 -23.76
N VAL A 318 -0.96 -14.30 -23.80
CA VAL A 318 -0.87 -13.15 -22.87
C VAL A 318 -1.06 -13.59 -21.42
N ASP A 319 -2.00 -14.50 -21.16
CA ASP A 319 -2.21 -15.03 -19.81
C ASP A 319 -1.01 -15.87 -19.33
N THR A 320 -0.35 -16.57 -20.25
CA THR A 320 0.90 -17.30 -19.96
C THR A 320 2.02 -16.33 -19.61
N ASP A 321 2.18 -15.25 -20.38
CA ASP A 321 3.18 -14.22 -20.13
C ASP A 321 2.99 -13.53 -18.76
N VAL A 322 1.73 -13.24 -18.37
CA VAL A 322 1.41 -12.73 -17.02
C VAL A 322 1.85 -13.72 -15.95
N GLN A 323 1.57 -15.01 -16.15
CA GLN A 323 1.99 -16.04 -15.17
C GLN A 323 3.51 -16.15 -15.09
N GLU A 324 4.24 -16.05 -16.20
CA GLU A 324 5.70 -16.06 -16.20
C GLU A 324 6.31 -14.85 -15.49
N LEU A 325 5.70 -13.66 -15.59
CA LEU A 325 6.11 -12.50 -14.81
C LEU A 325 5.98 -12.78 -13.30
N ILE A 326 4.85 -13.35 -12.89
CA ILE A 326 4.58 -13.68 -11.49
C ILE A 326 5.56 -14.74 -10.98
N ASP A 327 5.84 -15.77 -11.78
CA ASP A 327 6.79 -16.83 -11.45
C ASP A 327 8.23 -16.31 -11.33
N ALA A 328 8.57 -15.25 -12.07
CA ALA A 328 9.84 -14.54 -11.93
C ALA A 328 9.92 -13.64 -10.68
N GLY A 329 8.83 -13.49 -9.92
CA GLY A 329 8.77 -12.65 -8.71
C GLY A 329 8.23 -11.24 -8.93
N VAL A 330 7.70 -10.94 -10.11
CA VAL A 330 7.06 -9.65 -10.43
C VAL A 330 5.62 -9.63 -9.90
N HIS A 331 5.24 -8.55 -9.24
CA HIS A 331 3.89 -8.38 -8.69
C HIS A 331 2.98 -7.70 -9.70
N VAL A 332 1.83 -8.30 -10.01
CA VAL A 332 0.96 -7.87 -11.11
C VAL A 332 -0.43 -7.47 -10.61
N PHE A 333 -0.91 -6.31 -11.07
CA PHE A 333 -2.20 -5.71 -10.73
C PHE A 333 -2.96 -5.38 -12.01
N ILE A 334 -4.19 -5.90 -12.15
CA ILE A 334 -4.93 -5.89 -13.41
C ILE A 334 -6.32 -5.28 -13.20
N ALA A 335 -6.74 -4.38 -14.08
CA ALA A 335 -8.09 -3.84 -14.12
C ALA A 335 -9.12 -4.92 -14.50
N ALA A 336 -10.27 -4.95 -13.82
CA ALA A 336 -11.30 -5.97 -14.06
C ALA A 336 -12.06 -5.82 -15.39
N GLY A 337 -12.07 -4.61 -15.97
CA GLY A 337 -12.83 -4.23 -17.17
C GLY A 337 -14.02 -3.32 -16.86
N ASN A 338 -14.54 -2.64 -17.90
CA ASN A 338 -15.52 -1.57 -17.76
C ASN A 338 -16.83 -1.80 -18.53
N ASP A 339 -17.13 -3.04 -18.91
CA ASP A 339 -18.22 -3.40 -19.81
C ASP A 339 -19.32 -4.22 -19.13
N TYR A 340 -19.52 -4.03 -17.82
CA TYR A 340 -20.56 -4.68 -17.00
C TYR A 340 -20.45 -6.22 -16.89
N HIS A 341 -19.40 -6.83 -17.44
CA HIS A 341 -19.29 -8.30 -17.51
C HIS A 341 -19.20 -8.94 -16.12
N LYS A 342 -19.82 -10.12 -16.01
CA LYS A 342 -19.44 -11.06 -14.97
C LYS A 342 -18.15 -11.77 -15.39
N GLY A 343 -17.14 -11.75 -14.54
CA GLY A 343 -15.95 -12.61 -14.66
C GLY A 343 -16.04 -13.75 -13.66
N ASP A 344 -16.09 -14.99 -14.12
CA ASP A 344 -16.12 -16.17 -13.27
C ASP A 344 -14.76 -16.86 -13.21
N ILE A 345 -14.53 -17.66 -12.18
CA ILE A 345 -13.35 -18.52 -12.03
C ILE A 345 -13.56 -19.84 -12.79
N SER A 346 -12.50 -20.57 -13.09
CA SER A 346 -12.54 -21.78 -13.91
C SER A 346 -13.43 -22.91 -13.35
N THR A 347 -13.69 -22.89 -12.05
CA THR A 347 -14.58 -23.83 -11.34
C THR A 347 -16.00 -23.30 -11.16
N GLY A 348 -16.26 -22.05 -11.58
CA GLY A 348 -17.56 -21.40 -11.40
C GLY A 348 -18.61 -21.88 -12.40
N LEU A 349 -19.88 -21.73 -12.01
CA LEU A 349 -21.02 -22.19 -12.80
C LEU A 349 -21.16 -21.48 -14.16
N ASP A 350 -20.70 -20.23 -14.23
CA ASP A 350 -20.88 -19.38 -15.40
C ASP A 350 -19.66 -19.36 -16.32
N TYR A 351 -18.54 -19.96 -15.92
CA TYR A 351 -17.27 -19.91 -16.67
C TYR A 351 -17.40 -20.38 -18.12
N ASN A 352 -18.24 -21.39 -18.37
CA ASN A 352 -18.45 -21.98 -19.69
C ASN A 352 -19.70 -21.47 -20.41
N ASN A 353 -20.34 -20.41 -19.89
CA ASN A 353 -21.43 -19.74 -20.62
C ASN A 353 -20.90 -19.18 -21.93
N SER A 354 -21.62 -19.43 -23.02
CA SER A 354 -21.16 -19.10 -24.37
C SER A 354 -22.27 -18.61 -25.28
N ILE A 355 -21.87 -17.87 -26.30
CA ILE A 355 -22.71 -17.53 -27.45
C ILE A 355 -22.05 -17.98 -28.74
N VAL A 356 -22.85 -18.26 -29.73
CA VAL A 356 -22.44 -18.57 -31.11
C VAL A 356 -22.76 -17.35 -31.98
N TYR A 357 -21.74 -16.85 -32.67
CA TYR A 357 -21.87 -15.77 -33.63
C TYR A 357 -21.08 -16.15 -34.91
N GLY A 358 -21.78 -16.21 -36.06
CA GLY A 358 -21.19 -16.78 -37.26
C GLY A 358 -20.79 -18.24 -37.06
N ALA A 359 -19.54 -18.56 -37.34
CA ALA A 359 -18.97 -19.90 -37.14
C ALA A 359 -18.19 -20.03 -35.82
N SER A 360 -18.16 -18.99 -34.96
CA SER A 360 -17.33 -18.95 -33.78
C SER A 360 -18.15 -18.98 -32.49
N THR A 361 -17.57 -19.60 -31.45
CA THR A 361 -18.12 -19.64 -30.09
C THR A 361 -17.32 -18.69 -29.18
N TYR A 362 -18.02 -17.84 -28.42
CA TYR A 362 -17.44 -16.85 -27.52
C TYR A 362 -17.88 -17.13 -26.09
N PHE A 363 -16.92 -17.22 -25.17
CA PHE A 363 -17.17 -17.43 -23.73
C PHE A 363 -17.15 -16.09 -23.02
N TYR A 364 -18.30 -15.57 -22.69
CA TYR A 364 -18.45 -14.19 -22.24
C TYR A 364 -18.33 -13.97 -20.71
N HIS A 365 -18.23 -15.05 -19.92
CA HIS A 365 -18.03 -14.95 -18.47
C HIS A 365 -16.60 -15.36 -18.01
N ARG A 366 -15.66 -15.52 -18.92
CA ARG A 366 -14.27 -15.84 -18.57
C ARG A 366 -13.42 -14.60 -18.23
N GLY A 367 -13.97 -13.40 -18.41
CA GLY A 367 -13.24 -12.15 -18.36
C GLY A 367 -12.24 -11.99 -19.52
N SER A 368 -11.45 -10.93 -19.51
CA SER A 368 -10.45 -10.63 -20.55
C SER A 368 -9.03 -10.94 -20.11
N SER A 369 -8.13 -11.11 -21.08
CA SER A 369 -6.67 -11.00 -20.86
C SER A 369 -6.27 -9.52 -20.83
N PRO A 370 -5.19 -9.16 -20.08
CA PRO A 370 -4.30 -10.03 -19.29
C PRO A 370 -4.99 -10.65 -18.09
N HIS A 371 -4.54 -11.85 -17.68
CA HIS A 371 -5.10 -12.53 -16.51
C HIS A 371 -4.13 -13.57 -15.92
N SER A 372 -4.17 -13.70 -14.62
CA SER A 372 -3.70 -14.87 -13.87
C SER A 372 -4.49 -14.97 -12.57
N ASP A 373 -4.77 -16.18 -12.09
CA ASP A 373 -5.38 -16.40 -10.77
C ASP A 373 -4.44 -15.96 -9.62
N ASN A 374 -3.15 -15.83 -9.90
CA ASN A 374 -2.13 -15.36 -8.97
C ASN A 374 -1.95 -13.83 -8.98
N ALA A 375 -2.54 -13.12 -9.93
CA ALA A 375 -2.61 -11.66 -9.96
C ALA A 375 -3.76 -11.12 -9.08
N LEU A 376 -3.75 -9.82 -8.78
CA LEU A 376 -4.88 -9.12 -8.20
C LEU A 376 -5.70 -8.45 -9.31
N ILE A 377 -6.93 -8.93 -9.51
CA ILE A 377 -7.91 -8.34 -10.43
C ILE A 377 -8.77 -7.36 -9.64
N VAL A 378 -8.81 -6.11 -10.09
CA VAL A 378 -9.33 -4.99 -9.30
C VAL A 378 -10.61 -4.41 -9.90
N GLY A 379 -11.69 -4.42 -9.12
CA GLY A 379 -12.96 -3.78 -9.45
C GLY A 379 -13.04 -2.32 -9.00
N ASN A 380 -13.98 -1.56 -9.59
CA ASN A 380 -14.14 -0.13 -9.36
C ASN A 380 -15.23 0.17 -8.35
N ILE A 381 -14.89 0.91 -7.29
CA ILE A 381 -15.82 1.48 -6.30
C ILE A 381 -16.39 2.80 -6.82
N ASN A 382 -17.72 2.93 -6.71
CA ASN A 382 -18.45 4.17 -6.98
C ASN A 382 -18.20 5.21 -5.87
N THR A 383 -18.46 6.46 -6.20
CA THR A 383 -18.49 7.57 -5.23
C THR A 383 -19.70 7.52 -4.28
N ASN A 384 -20.76 6.77 -4.65
CA ASN A 384 -21.99 6.63 -3.88
C ASN A 384 -21.91 5.39 -2.96
N THR A 385 -22.51 5.54 -1.77
CA THR A 385 -22.70 4.46 -0.81
C THR A 385 -24.13 3.94 -0.81
N PHE A 386 -24.35 2.82 -0.15
CA PHE A 386 -25.65 2.24 0.16
C PHE A 386 -25.81 2.10 1.67
N GLU A 387 -26.92 2.56 2.22
CA GLU A 387 -27.23 2.36 3.62
C GLU A 387 -27.83 0.97 3.82
N ASP A 388 -27.16 0.15 4.59
CA ASP A 388 -27.56 -1.21 4.95
C ASP A 388 -27.66 -1.32 6.47
N ASN A 389 -28.87 -1.29 7.01
CA ASN A 389 -29.16 -1.37 8.46
C ASN A 389 -28.35 -0.36 9.32
N GLY A 390 -28.31 0.89 8.88
CA GLY A 390 -27.58 1.97 9.58
C GLY A 390 -26.08 2.01 9.30
N THR A 391 -25.57 1.10 8.47
CA THR A 391 -24.15 1.08 8.05
C THR A 391 -24.05 1.47 6.58
N TYR A 392 -23.18 2.44 6.27
CA TYR A 392 -22.91 2.83 4.89
C TYR A 392 -21.84 1.92 4.29
N LYS A 393 -22.19 1.21 3.24
CA LYS A 393 -21.30 0.34 2.46
C LYS A 393 -21.03 0.93 1.09
N ASP A 394 -19.86 0.65 0.54
CA ASP A 394 -19.50 1.08 -0.82
C ASP A 394 -20.28 0.29 -1.88
N ARG A 395 -20.50 0.95 -3.02
CA ARG A 395 -21.15 0.36 -4.18
C ARG A 395 -20.14 0.15 -5.30
N THR A 396 -20.33 -0.88 -6.09
CA THR A 396 -19.59 -1.03 -7.34
C THR A 396 -19.98 0.08 -8.33
N ALA A 397 -19.04 0.57 -9.13
CA ALA A 397 -19.35 1.42 -10.26
C ALA A 397 -20.20 0.66 -11.27
N SER A 398 -21.16 1.34 -11.90
CA SER A 398 -22.11 0.67 -12.81
C SER A 398 -21.44 -0.04 -13.98
N SER A 399 -20.35 0.53 -14.53
CA SER A 399 -19.61 -0.06 -15.64
C SER A 399 -18.64 -1.15 -15.22
N SER A 400 -18.26 -1.25 -13.94
CA SER A 400 -17.25 -2.21 -13.50
C SER A 400 -17.64 -3.64 -13.80
N SER A 401 -16.72 -4.41 -14.36
CA SER A 401 -16.85 -5.86 -14.38
C SER A 401 -16.81 -6.40 -12.95
N ARG A 402 -17.53 -7.51 -12.70
CA ARG A 402 -17.85 -8.05 -11.37
C ARG A 402 -17.70 -9.59 -11.39
N GLY A 403 -18.05 -10.24 -10.32
CA GLY A 403 -18.05 -11.69 -10.19
C GLY A 403 -16.81 -12.26 -9.48
N PRO A 404 -16.74 -13.58 -9.31
CA PRO A 404 -15.71 -14.26 -8.50
C PRO A 404 -14.26 -13.99 -8.94
N ARG A 405 -14.05 -13.60 -10.20
CA ARG A 405 -12.73 -13.23 -10.71
C ARG A 405 -12.19 -11.93 -10.07
N VAL A 406 -13.06 -11.04 -9.63
CA VAL A 406 -12.64 -9.78 -8.98
C VAL A 406 -12.27 -10.08 -7.54
N GLY A 407 -10.96 -10.02 -7.23
CA GLY A 407 -10.43 -10.33 -5.90
C GLY A 407 -10.60 -9.20 -4.90
N ILE A 408 -10.47 -7.94 -5.37
CA ILE A 408 -10.47 -6.76 -4.51
C ILE A 408 -11.10 -5.55 -5.22
N TRP A 409 -11.66 -4.64 -4.44
CA TRP A 409 -12.26 -3.39 -4.92
C TRP A 409 -11.46 -2.19 -4.46
N ALA A 410 -11.32 -1.20 -5.33
CA ALA A 410 -10.65 0.05 -4.99
C ALA A 410 -11.34 1.25 -5.67
N PRO A 411 -11.17 2.46 -5.13
CA PRO A 411 -11.70 3.67 -5.74
C PRO A 411 -11.21 3.85 -7.17
N GLY A 412 -12.14 4.04 -8.09
CA GLY A 412 -11.81 4.24 -9.50
C GLY A 412 -12.82 5.15 -10.22
N THR A 413 -13.78 5.74 -9.50
CA THR A 413 -14.75 6.69 -10.05
C THR A 413 -14.37 8.11 -9.65
N ASN A 414 -14.35 9.03 -10.61
CA ASN A 414 -13.95 10.42 -10.41
C ASN A 414 -12.59 10.57 -9.72
N ILE A 415 -11.60 9.86 -10.21
CA ILE A 415 -10.23 9.93 -9.72
C ILE A 415 -9.51 11.09 -10.42
N VAL A 416 -8.90 11.95 -9.63
CA VAL A 416 -8.04 13.05 -10.10
C VAL A 416 -6.60 12.55 -10.11
N ALA A 417 -5.90 12.76 -11.23
CA ALA A 417 -4.50 12.41 -11.38
C ALA A 417 -3.82 13.26 -12.47
N ALA A 418 -2.48 13.23 -12.51
CA ALA A 418 -1.70 13.83 -13.57
C ALA A 418 -2.00 13.16 -14.92
N THR A 419 -2.03 13.94 -16.00
CA THR A 419 -2.19 13.43 -17.36
C THR A 419 -1.18 14.09 -18.31
N SER A 420 -1.04 13.52 -19.50
CA SER A 420 -0.12 14.04 -20.51
C SER A 420 -0.59 15.38 -21.11
N THR A 421 0.36 16.23 -21.46
CA THR A 421 0.11 17.53 -22.12
C THR A 421 -0.23 17.40 -23.60
N ILE A 422 0.00 16.25 -24.22
CA ILE A 422 -0.13 16.03 -25.66
C ILE A 422 -1.33 15.14 -26.05
N ASN A 423 -2.26 14.89 -25.12
CA ASN A 423 -3.47 14.13 -25.40
C ASN A 423 -4.64 15.05 -25.83
N ASN A 424 -5.74 14.45 -26.31
CA ASN A 424 -6.94 15.18 -26.75
C ASN A 424 -8.04 15.27 -25.68
N LYS A 425 -7.73 14.93 -24.41
CA LYS A 425 -8.70 14.94 -23.31
C LYS A 425 -8.89 16.36 -22.81
N THR A 426 -10.07 16.65 -22.26
CA THR A 426 -10.33 17.95 -21.60
C THR A 426 -9.65 17.95 -20.25
N ASP A 427 -8.60 18.72 -20.14
CA ASP A 427 -7.70 18.73 -18.99
C ASP A 427 -7.69 20.08 -18.29
N THR A 428 -7.31 20.06 -17.02
CA THR A 428 -7.06 21.25 -16.22
C THR A 428 -5.57 21.39 -15.92
N ALA A 429 -5.13 22.61 -15.65
CA ALA A 429 -3.75 22.86 -15.25
C ALA A 429 -3.41 22.13 -13.94
N TYR A 430 -2.20 21.55 -13.89
CA TYR A 430 -1.67 20.97 -12.67
C TYR A 430 -1.42 22.07 -11.62
N PRO A 431 -1.90 21.95 -10.39
CA PRO A 431 -1.90 23.05 -9.42
C PRO A 431 -0.52 23.59 -9.03
N LEU A 432 0.52 22.78 -9.17
CA LEU A 432 1.90 23.17 -8.81
C LEU A 432 2.73 23.67 -10.01
N ASN A 433 2.24 23.46 -11.24
CA ASN A 433 2.85 23.95 -12.48
C ASN A 433 1.84 23.92 -13.61
N GLU A 434 1.35 25.08 -14.03
CA GLU A 434 0.29 25.24 -15.04
C GLU A 434 0.68 24.85 -16.47
N ASP A 435 1.96 24.59 -16.74
CA ASP A 435 2.40 24.03 -18.02
C ASP A 435 1.98 22.55 -18.18
N TYR A 436 1.68 21.88 -17.07
CA TYR A 436 1.28 20.47 -17.04
C TYR A 436 -0.21 20.31 -16.72
N ARG A 437 -0.72 19.09 -16.86
CA ARG A 437 -2.15 18.83 -16.83
C ARG A 437 -2.54 17.78 -15.79
N ILE A 438 -3.76 17.91 -15.29
CA ILE A 438 -4.49 16.88 -14.53
C ILE A 438 -5.83 16.62 -15.19
N ALA A 439 -6.39 15.43 -14.97
CA ALA A 439 -7.73 15.08 -15.42
C ALA A 439 -8.51 14.36 -14.31
N ILE A 440 -9.84 14.38 -14.43
CA ILE A 440 -10.73 13.50 -13.67
C ILE A 440 -11.15 12.37 -14.59
N ASN A 441 -11.02 11.13 -14.10
CA ASN A 441 -11.44 10.00 -14.91
C ASN A 441 -12.06 8.88 -14.05
N SER A 442 -12.75 7.93 -14.71
CA SER A 442 -13.44 6.82 -14.06
C SER A 442 -13.21 5.52 -14.82
N GLY A 443 -13.00 4.44 -14.10
CA GLY A 443 -12.80 3.11 -14.64
C GLY A 443 -12.02 2.20 -13.72
N THR A 444 -12.07 0.91 -13.95
CA THR A 444 -11.22 -0.08 -13.26
C THR A 444 -9.73 0.17 -13.53
N SER A 445 -9.41 0.88 -14.62
CA SER A 445 -8.07 1.38 -14.94
C SER A 445 -7.48 2.29 -13.87
N PHE A 446 -8.32 2.95 -13.07
CA PHE A 446 -7.91 3.85 -11.99
C PHE A 446 -8.04 3.20 -10.61
N SER A 447 -8.68 2.04 -10.54
CA SER A 447 -8.74 1.19 -9.34
C SER A 447 -7.49 0.31 -9.20
N ALA A 448 -7.06 -0.34 -10.28
CA ALA A 448 -5.87 -1.20 -10.26
C ALA A 448 -4.62 -0.46 -9.78
N PRO A 449 -4.32 0.78 -10.24
CA PRO A 449 -3.17 1.52 -9.74
C PRO A 449 -3.27 1.92 -8.26
N GLN A 450 -4.46 2.04 -7.65
CA GLN A 450 -4.58 2.23 -6.20
C GLN A 450 -4.00 1.02 -5.44
N VAL A 451 -4.37 -0.20 -5.88
CA VAL A 451 -3.86 -1.45 -5.29
C VAL A 451 -2.36 -1.59 -5.54
N CYS A 452 -1.91 -1.31 -6.76
CA CYS A 452 -0.50 -1.30 -7.14
C CYS A 452 0.32 -0.33 -6.26
N GLY A 453 -0.20 0.86 -6.01
CA GLY A 453 0.45 1.86 -5.17
C GLY A 453 0.57 1.43 -3.70
N VAL A 454 -0.49 0.85 -3.12
CA VAL A 454 -0.46 0.28 -1.77
C VAL A 454 0.52 -0.90 -1.69
N ALA A 455 0.59 -1.74 -2.73
CA ALA A 455 1.57 -2.82 -2.83
C ALA A 455 3.02 -2.30 -2.73
N GLY A 456 3.32 -1.17 -3.36
CA GLY A 456 4.64 -0.54 -3.25
C GLY A 456 4.99 -0.14 -1.81
N LEU A 457 4.00 0.28 -1.00
CA LEU A 457 4.22 0.55 0.43
C LEU A 457 4.57 -0.72 1.20
N HIS A 458 3.90 -1.84 0.92
CA HIS A 458 4.24 -3.13 1.53
C HIS A 458 5.66 -3.57 1.19
N LEU A 459 6.06 -3.42 -0.07
CA LEU A 459 7.37 -3.86 -0.56
C LEU A 459 8.52 -2.96 -0.09
N GLU A 460 8.26 -1.70 0.27
CA GLU A 460 9.24 -0.88 1.00
C GLU A 460 9.60 -1.51 2.35
N SER A 461 8.59 -2.03 3.07
CA SER A 461 8.83 -2.67 4.38
C SER A 461 9.30 -4.12 4.27
N GLN A 462 8.95 -4.82 3.19
CA GLN A 462 9.27 -6.23 2.96
C GLN A 462 9.72 -6.49 1.52
N PRO A 463 10.91 -6.03 1.12
CA PRO A 463 11.37 -6.11 -0.27
C PRO A 463 11.54 -7.53 -0.80
N GLY A 464 11.68 -8.53 0.07
CA GLY A 464 11.77 -9.94 -0.30
C GLY A 464 10.42 -10.68 -0.36
N ALA A 465 9.29 -10.00 -0.16
CA ALA A 465 8.00 -10.66 -0.24
C ALA A 465 7.72 -11.20 -1.65
N THR A 466 7.29 -12.46 -1.75
CA THR A 466 6.86 -13.06 -3.02
C THR A 466 5.49 -12.52 -3.46
N PRO A 467 5.12 -12.64 -4.75
CA PRO A 467 3.78 -12.24 -5.21
C PRO A 467 2.64 -12.86 -4.41
N ALA A 468 2.74 -14.14 -4.05
CA ALA A 468 1.74 -14.82 -3.23
C ALA A 468 1.66 -14.25 -1.79
N GLN A 469 2.79 -13.95 -1.17
CA GLN A 469 2.83 -13.33 0.16
C GLN A 469 2.24 -11.93 0.15
N LEU A 470 2.59 -11.11 -0.85
CA LEU A 470 2.03 -9.76 -1.01
C LEU A 470 0.52 -9.81 -1.26
N LYS A 471 0.04 -10.71 -2.16
CA LYS A 471 -1.39 -10.90 -2.40
C LYS A 471 -2.12 -11.26 -1.11
N SER A 472 -1.63 -12.26 -0.37
CA SER A 472 -2.21 -12.66 0.91
C SER A 472 -2.21 -11.52 1.95
N LYS A 473 -1.17 -10.69 1.94
CA LYS A 473 -1.09 -9.53 2.84
C LYS A 473 -2.15 -8.47 2.49
N ILE A 474 -2.29 -8.13 1.21
CA ILE A 474 -3.31 -7.18 0.74
C ILE A 474 -4.72 -7.73 1.04
N ASP A 475 -4.96 -9.01 0.79
CA ASP A 475 -6.23 -9.67 1.10
C ASP A 475 -6.54 -9.62 2.62
N SER A 476 -5.54 -9.88 3.47
CA SER A 476 -5.72 -9.86 4.94
C SER A 476 -5.96 -8.46 5.50
N ASP A 477 -5.41 -7.43 4.86
CA ASP A 477 -5.61 -6.04 5.27
C ASP A 477 -6.93 -5.45 4.75
N SER A 478 -7.51 -6.07 3.72
CA SER A 478 -8.75 -5.61 3.10
C SER A 478 -9.95 -5.68 4.05
N LYS A 479 -10.99 -4.90 3.75
CA LYS A 479 -12.20 -4.83 4.57
C LYS A 479 -13.45 -5.22 3.76
N PRO A 480 -14.35 -6.07 4.28
CA PRO A 480 -15.53 -6.56 3.56
C PRO A 480 -16.67 -5.51 3.56
N LEU A 481 -16.42 -4.33 3.03
CA LEU A 481 -17.30 -3.17 3.11
C LEU A 481 -18.11 -2.90 1.83
N MET A 482 -18.01 -3.75 0.79
CA MET A 482 -18.87 -3.63 -0.39
C MET A 482 -20.30 -4.07 -0.09
N TYR A 483 -21.28 -3.27 -0.56
CA TYR A 483 -22.67 -3.68 -0.60
C TYR A 483 -22.91 -4.73 -1.69
N ASP A 484 -23.69 -5.74 -1.36
CA ASP A 484 -24.02 -6.82 -2.28
C ASP A 484 -25.36 -7.46 -1.91
N THR A 485 -26.26 -7.57 -2.88
CA THR A 485 -27.55 -8.26 -2.74
C THR A 485 -27.41 -9.76 -2.53
N GLY A 486 -26.21 -10.32 -2.77
CA GLY A 486 -25.93 -11.75 -2.66
C GLY A 486 -26.34 -12.59 -3.86
N SER A 487 -26.88 -11.98 -4.91
CA SER A 487 -27.24 -12.69 -6.14
C SER A 487 -26.00 -12.88 -7.04
N ASP A 488 -25.82 -14.10 -7.56
CA ASP A 488 -24.75 -14.44 -8.53
C ASP A 488 -25.19 -14.27 -10.01
N SER A 489 -26.47 -13.94 -10.23
CA SER A 489 -27.09 -13.87 -11.56
C SER A 489 -28.04 -12.66 -11.75
N ASP A 490 -28.05 -11.70 -10.84
CA ASP A 490 -28.76 -10.45 -11.03
C ASP A 490 -27.92 -9.46 -11.85
N TYR A 491 -27.93 -9.64 -13.16
CA TYR A 491 -27.16 -8.84 -14.10
C TYR A 491 -27.67 -7.41 -14.25
N THR A 492 -28.92 -7.14 -13.84
CA THR A 492 -29.57 -5.82 -13.99
C THR A 492 -29.25 -4.87 -12.86
N SER A 493 -28.82 -5.35 -11.71
CA SER A 493 -28.45 -4.55 -10.53
C SER A 493 -26.98 -4.08 -10.58
N PHE A 494 -26.70 -3.17 -11.49
CA PHE A 494 -25.34 -2.71 -11.84
C PHE A 494 -24.49 -2.20 -10.68
N THR A 495 -25.09 -1.67 -9.63
CA THR A 495 -24.36 -1.05 -8.52
C THR A 495 -24.58 -1.73 -7.17
N THR A 496 -25.38 -2.79 -7.13
CA THR A 496 -25.80 -3.44 -5.88
C THR A 496 -25.62 -4.96 -5.87
N SER A 497 -25.31 -5.58 -7.01
CA SER A 497 -24.94 -7.00 -7.10
C SER A 497 -23.49 -7.15 -7.50
N LEU A 498 -22.71 -7.92 -6.74
CA LEU A 498 -21.33 -8.29 -7.06
C LEU A 498 -21.25 -9.59 -7.88
N LEU A 499 -22.39 -10.17 -8.23
CA LEU A 499 -22.49 -11.41 -9.04
C LEU A 499 -21.66 -12.57 -8.46
N GLY A 500 -21.62 -12.71 -7.14
CA GLY A 500 -20.82 -13.71 -6.43
C GLY A 500 -19.36 -13.32 -6.20
N GLY A 501 -18.98 -12.08 -6.48
CA GLY A 501 -17.64 -11.55 -6.25
C GLY A 501 -17.33 -11.25 -4.78
N SER A 502 -16.05 -11.01 -4.49
CA SER A 502 -15.56 -10.60 -3.17
C SER A 502 -16.20 -9.28 -2.70
N LYS A 503 -16.38 -9.12 -1.39
CA LYS A 503 -16.78 -7.85 -0.76
C LYS A 503 -15.59 -7.02 -0.29
N ASN A 504 -14.38 -7.48 -0.48
CA ASN A 504 -13.16 -6.91 0.06
C ASN A 504 -12.76 -5.61 -0.65
N ILE A 505 -12.60 -4.55 0.13
CA ILE A 505 -12.10 -3.26 -0.33
C ILE A 505 -10.64 -3.13 0.07
N LEU A 506 -9.83 -2.55 -0.82
CA LEU A 506 -8.45 -2.18 -0.55
C LEU A 506 -8.35 -1.34 0.73
N PHE A 507 -7.46 -1.74 1.61
CA PHE A 507 -7.14 -1.02 2.81
C PHE A 507 -5.63 -0.92 3.02
N SER A 508 -5.14 0.30 3.31
CA SER A 508 -3.72 0.56 3.56
C SER A 508 -3.47 0.73 5.05
N ARG A 509 -2.64 -0.14 5.63
CA ARG A 509 -2.19 0.00 7.02
C ARG A 509 -1.13 1.08 7.21
N TYR A 510 -0.61 1.64 6.13
CA TYR A 510 0.46 2.64 6.17
C TYR A 510 -0.03 4.08 6.10
N GLY A 511 -1.35 4.28 6.03
CA GLY A 511 -2.00 5.55 6.25
C GLY A 511 -2.44 5.69 7.70
N ARG A 512 -2.49 6.92 8.19
CA ARG A 512 -2.99 7.20 9.54
C ARG A 512 -4.49 7.37 9.55
N GLN A 513 -5.12 6.76 10.55
CA GLN A 513 -6.53 6.94 10.86
C GLN A 513 -6.66 7.95 11.99
N PRO A 514 -7.56 8.93 11.90
CA PRO A 514 -8.05 9.60 13.09
C PRO A 514 -8.87 8.60 13.92
N VAL A 515 -8.54 8.44 15.18
CA VAL A 515 -9.35 7.67 16.12
C VAL A 515 -10.25 8.66 16.85
N GLU A 516 -11.57 8.52 16.68
CA GLU A 516 -12.53 9.23 17.52
C GLU A 516 -12.72 8.45 18.82
N VAL A 517 -12.33 9.08 19.92
CA VAL A 517 -12.68 8.62 21.26
C VAL A 517 -13.61 9.69 21.88
N ASN A 518 -14.85 9.30 22.13
CA ASN A 518 -15.88 10.16 22.76
C ASN A 518 -16.08 11.52 22.06
N GLY A 519 -16.10 11.55 20.72
CA GLY A 519 -16.29 12.77 19.94
C GLY A 519 -15.07 13.69 19.86
N THR A 520 -13.92 13.25 20.33
CA THR A 520 -12.65 13.96 20.20
C THR A 520 -11.74 13.16 19.26
N ASN A 521 -11.26 13.78 18.19
CA ASN A 521 -10.28 13.18 17.30
C ASN A 521 -8.93 13.06 18.02
N LEU A 522 -8.63 11.87 18.53
CA LEU A 522 -7.28 11.54 18.98
C LEU A 522 -6.50 10.99 17.78
N LYS A 523 -5.53 11.74 17.31
CA LYS A 523 -4.54 11.25 16.35
C LYS A 523 -3.59 10.32 17.09
N LEU A 524 -3.80 9.01 16.99
CA LEU A 524 -2.78 8.04 17.39
C LEU A 524 -1.63 8.14 16.39
N GLU A 525 -0.61 8.85 16.78
CA GLU A 525 0.63 9.00 16.04
C GLU A 525 1.49 7.75 16.22
N GLY A 526 1.28 6.73 15.42
CA GLY A 526 2.05 5.49 15.49
C GLY A 526 1.86 4.59 14.27
N ILE A 527 2.76 3.66 14.11
CA ILE A 527 2.81 2.62 13.06
C ILE A 527 1.62 1.64 13.17
N PHE A 528 0.65 1.90 14.04
CA PHE A 528 -0.40 0.94 14.38
C PHE A 528 -1.58 1.08 13.44
N PRO A 529 -1.94 -0.03 12.78
CA PRO A 529 -3.12 -0.06 11.95
C PRO A 529 -4.38 -0.06 12.80
N ASN A 530 -5.26 0.91 12.51
CA ASN A 530 -6.70 0.79 12.61
C ASN A 530 -7.25 0.03 13.83
N TYR A 531 -7.21 0.63 14.99
CA TYR A 531 -8.18 0.27 16.01
C TYR A 531 -9.44 1.12 15.79
N THR A 532 -10.54 0.50 15.44
CA THR A 532 -11.85 1.14 15.54
C THR A 532 -12.17 1.33 17.01
N SER A 533 -13.01 2.32 17.34
CA SER A 533 -13.53 2.47 18.71
C SER A 533 -14.18 1.18 19.25
N ALA A 534 -14.72 0.33 18.38
CA ALA A 534 -15.25 -0.97 18.72
C ALA A 534 -14.16 -2.00 19.08
N GLU A 535 -13.00 -1.97 18.44
CA GLU A 535 -11.85 -2.84 18.76
C GLU A 535 -11.17 -2.43 20.07
N VAL A 536 -11.19 -1.14 20.41
CA VAL A 536 -10.77 -0.64 21.71
C VAL A 536 -11.80 -0.96 22.80
N ALA A 537 -13.10 -0.96 22.47
CA ALA A 537 -14.20 -1.20 23.40
C ALA A 537 -14.54 -2.68 23.61
N SER A 538 -14.12 -3.58 22.73
CA SER A 538 -14.37 -5.02 22.82
C SER A 538 -13.06 -5.81 22.77
N PRO A 539 -12.36 -5.90 23.87
CA PRO A 539 -11.17 -6.72 23.93
C PRO A 539 -11.57 -8.19 24.07
N ALA A 540 -11.48 -8.94 23.04
CA ALA A 540 -11.19 -10.34 23.23
C ALA A 540 -9.75 -10.40 23.74
N ILE A 541 -9.55 -10.86 24.96
CA ILE A 541 -8.24 -11.26 25.45
C ILE A 541 -7.70 -12.25 24.43
N ASP A 542 -6.54 -11.94 23.86
CA ASP A 542 -5.86 -12.90 22.99
C ASP A 542 -5.51 -14.11 23.87
N PRO A 543 -6.11 -15.29 23.67
CA PRO A 543 -5.87 -16.44 24.52
C PRO A 543 -4.42 -16.94 24.48
N GLU A 544 -3.61 -16.43 23.57
CA GLU A 544 -2.18 -16.74 23.48
C GLU A 544 -1.29 -15.78 24.29
N TYR A 545 -1.85 -14.71 24.89
CA TYR A 545 -1.08 -13.82 25.75
C TYR A 545 -0.81 -14.46 27.10
N ASN A 546 0.44 -14.72 27.40
CA ASN A 546 0.88 -15.43 28.61
C ASN A 546 1.93 -14.68 29.46
N ASN A 547 2.22 -13.41 29.17
CA ASN A 547 3.33 -12.65 29.76
C ASN A 547 2.94 -11.83 31.02
N GLY A 548 2.13 -12.37 31.84
CA GLY A 548 1.85 -11.76 33.14
C GLY A 548 0.51 -11.01 33.20
N ALA A 549 0.04 -10.81 34.43
CA ALA A 549 -1.19 -10.07 34.72
C ALA A 549 -0.91 -8.58 34.85
N ILE A 550 -1.89 -7.75 34.49
CA ILE A 550 -1.88 -6.33 34.86
C ILE A 550 -1.98 -6.23 36.38
N ILE A 551 -1.06 -5.52 36.97
CA ILE A 551 -1.02 -5.30 38.41
C ILE A 551 -1.17 -3.81 38.75
N ASP A 552 -1.67 -3.51 39.93
CA ASP A 552 -1.75 -2.15 40.44
C ASP A 552 -0.35 -1.64 40.81
N LEU A 553 -0.06 -0.44 40.35
CA LEU A 553 1.20 0.27 40.62
C LEU A 553 1.14 0.84 42.04
N THR A 554 2.12 0.48 42.86
CA THR A 554 2.29 1.02 44.21
C THR A 554 3.61 1.81 44.28
N GLY A 555 3.56 3.00 44.85
CA GLY A 555 4.75 3.83 45.06
C GLY A 555 4.78 5.15 44.29
N ASP A 556 5.98 5.68 44.11
CA ASP A 556 6.18 6.99 43.47
C ASP A 556 5.82 6.90 41.97
N GLY A 557 4.90 7.72 41.51
CA GLY A 557 4.34 7.68 40.16
C GLY A 557 2.91 7.16 40.07
N SER A 558 2.37 6.49 41.11
CA SER A 558 0.99 5.96 41.15
C SER A 558 -0.09 7.03 41.06
N ASN A 559 0.27 8.32 41.18
CA ASN A 559 -0.66 9.44 41.02
C ASN A 559 -1.11 9.63 39.56
N PHE A 560 -0.32 9.19 38.58
CA PHE A 560 -0.65 9.28 37.17
C PHE A 560 -0.81 7.90 36.56
N PHE A 561 0.17 7.02 36.74
CA PHE A 561 0.11 5.64 36.30
C PHE A 561 -0.35 4.76 37.45
N SER A 562 -1.49 4.09 37.28
CA SER A 562 -2.06 3.26 38.34
C SER A 562 -1.88 1.76 38.11
N ARG A 563 -1.48 1.34 36.91
CA ARG A 563 -1.36 -0.08 36.55
C ARG A 563 -0.13 -0.33 35.70
N GLU A 564 0.35 -1.56 35.75
CA GLU A 564 1.48 -2.00 34.94
C GLU A 564 1.35 -3.47 34.52
N VAL A 565 2.01 -3.82 33.43
CA VAL A 565 2.27 -5.19 32.98
C VAL A 565 3.70 -5.30 32.46
N THR A 566 4.35 -6.41 32.70
CA THR A 566 5.72 -6.65 32.21
C THR A 566 5.70 -7.71 31.12
N VAL A 567 6.29 -7.40 29.97
CA VAL A 567 6.39 -8.27 28.80
C VAL A 567 7.85 -8.43 28.41
N ASN A 568 8.38 -9.64 28.50
CA ASN A 568 9.78 -9.94 28.17
C ASN A 568 10.79 -8.97 28.81
N GLY A 569 10.53 -8.55 30.05
CA GLY A 569 11.36 -7.60 30.78
C GLY A 569 11.06 -6.12 30.48
N VAL A 570 10.21 -5.81 29.53
CA VAL A 570 9.73 -4.45 29.26
C VAL A 570 8.52 -4.14 30.12
N ARG A 571 8.61 -3.08 30.93
CA ARG A 571 7.53 -2.63 31.81
C ARG A 571 6.62 -1.65 31.08
N ILE A 572 5.35 -1.99 30.93
CA ILE A 572 4.31 -1.17 30.32
C ILE A 572 3.45 -0.60 31.45
N VAL A 573 3.38 0.72 31.56
CA VAL A 573 2.58 1.40 32.59
C VAL A 573 1.39 2.11 31.96
N ALA A 574 0.25 2.06 32.63
CA ALA A 574 -1.00 2.64 32.14
C ALA A 574 -1.52 3.73 33.06
N ALA A 575 -1.98 4.83 32.47
CA ALA A 575 -2.58 5.94 33.22
C ALA A 575 -3.87 5.52 33.92
N GLY A 576 -4.01 5.98 35.16
CA GLY A 576 -5.22 5.84 35.95
C GLY A 576 -6.22 6.97 35.69
N THR A 577 -7.24 7.07 36.53
CA THR A 577 -8.18 8.18 36.51
C THR A 577 -7.50 9.42 37.10
N VAL A 578 -7.12 10.37 36.25
CA VAL A 578 -6.42 11.60 36.64
C VAL A 578 -7.07 12.81 35.98
N GLY A 579 -7.32 13.88 36.77
CA GLY A 579 -7.80 15.14 36.21
C GLY A 579 -9.15 15.09 35.51
N GLY A 580 -10.01 14.09 35.83
CA GLY A 580 -11.30 13.88 35.19
C GLY A 580 -11.25 13.02 33.94
N GLN A 581 -10.09 12.50 33.57
CA GLN A 581 -9.92 11.53 32.50
C GLN A 581 -10.20 10.11 33.01
N THR A 582 -10.83 9.29 32.20
CA THR A 582 -11.06 7.88 32.51
C THR A 582 -9.74 7.10 32.44
N ALA A 583 -9.55 6.14 33.33
CA ALA A 583 -8.39 5.25 33.26
C ALA A 583 -8.32 4.53 31.92
N VAL A 584 -7.10 4.32 31.40
CA VAL A 584 -6.89 3.48 30.20
C VAL A 584 -7.49 2.08 30.46
N PRO A 585 -8.37 1.56 29.61
CA PRO A 585 -8.97 0.23 29.81
C PRO A 585 -7.90 -0.88 29.86
N ASP A 586 -8.03 -1.84 30.76
CA ASP A 586 -7.11 -2.98 30.86
C ASP A 586 -6.90 -3.70 29.55
N ALA A 587 -7.96 -3.87 28.83
CA ALA A 587 -7.95 -4.47 27.52
C ALA A 587 -7.09 -3.74 26.46
N PHE A 588 -6.97 -2.43 26.57
CA PHE A 588 -6.03 -1.68 25.71
C PHE A 588 -4.59 -1.94 26.17
N VAL A 589 -4.36 -2.00 27.48
CA VAL A 589 -3.05 -2.33 28.06
C VAL A 589 -2.60 -3.72 27.63
N GLU A 590 -3.51 -4.70 27.65
CA GLU A 590 -3.25 -6.07 27.17
C GLU A 590 -2.91 -6.11 25.67
N LYS A 591 -3.61 -5.35 24.83
CA LYS A 591 -3.28 -5.26 23.40
C LYS A 591 -1.89 -4.65 23.16
N VAL A 592 -1.52 -3.61 23.91
CA VAL A 592 -0.18 -3.04 23.86
C VAL A 592 0.85 -4.05 24.32
N ALA A 593 0.57 -4.77 25.41
CA ALA A 593 1.42 -5.84 25.94
C ALA A 593 1.62 -6.96 24.89
N ARG A 594 0.55 -7.42 24.26
CA ARG A 594 0.62 -8.41 23.18
C ARG A 594 1.47 -7.95 22.01
N MET A 595 1.35 -6.70 21.64
CA MET A 595 2.16 -6.13 20.58
C MET A 595 3.66 -6.13 20.95
N PHE A 596 3.99 -5.72 22.19
CA PHE A 596 5.37 -5.81 22.68
C PHE A 596 5.86 -7.25 22.73
N GLU A 597 5.01 -8.21 23.10
CA GLU A 597 5.32 -9.63 23.06
C GLU A 597 5.71 -10.07 21.64
N LEU A 598 4.93 -9.70 20.62
CA LEU A 598 5.22 -10.01 19.22
C LEU A 598 6.51 -9.34 18.73
N PHE A 599 6.75 -8.10 19.10
CA PHE A 599 7.98 -7.39 18.75
C PHE A 599 9.21 -7.94 19.45
N THR A 600 9.05 -8.49 20.61
CA THR A 600 10.15 -9.01 21.43
C THR A 600 10.28 -10.54 21.37
N ASP A 601 9.45 -11.23 20.56
CA ASP A 601 9.56 -12.66 20.35
C ASP A 601 10.86 -13.00 19.57
N PRO A 602 11.83 -13.65 20.21
CA PRO A 602 13.09 -13.99 19.54
C PRO A 602 12.94 -15.15 18.54
N ASN A 603 11.81 -15.85 18.55
CA ASN A 603 11.55 -17.03 17.72
C ASN A 603 10.65 -16.72 16.52
N GLY A 604 10.26 -15.48 16.33
CA GLY A 604 9.39 -15.06 15.25
C GLY A 604 9.99 -15.38 13.87
N ALA A 605 9.18 -15.95 12.97
CA ALA A 605 9.61 -16.32 11.63
C ALA A 605 10.13 -15.09 10.84
N GLY A 606 11.33 -15.18 10.28
CA GLY A 606 11.94 -14.10 9.49
C GLY A 606 12.67 -13.03 10.32
N ILE A 607 12.74 -13.18 11.62
CA ILE A 607 13.46 -12.27 12.50
C ILE A 607 14.94 -12.72 12.63
N ASN A 608 15.85 -11.76 12.58
CA ASN A 608 17.25 -12.03 12.94
C ASN A 608 17.35 -12.14 14.46
N GLU A 609 17.46 -13.37 14.98
CA GLU A 609 17.46 -13.65 16.42
C GLU A 609 18.53 -12.85 17.18
N ALA A 610 19.73 -12.66 16.63
CA ALA A 610 20.80 -11.93 17.28
C ALA A 610 20.45 -10.44 17.44
N SER A 611 19.89 -9.82 16.39
CA SER A 611 19.42 -8.44 16.43
C SER A 611 18.22 -8.28 17.36
N GLN A 612 17.30 -9.23 17.36
CA GLN A 612 16.12 -9.24 18.24
C GLN A 612 16.52 -9.36 19.71
N ARG A 613 17.44 -10.27 20.03
CA ARG A 613 17.97 -10.41 21.41
C ARG A 613 18.69 -9.15 21.86
N THR A 614 19.45 -8.50 20.97
CA THR A 614 20.08 -7.21 21.26
C THR A 614 19.03 -6.13 21.50
N PHE A 615 18.00 -6.06 20.67
CA PHE A 615 16.89 -5.13 20.82
C PHE A 615 16.14 -5.34 22.15
N ILE A 616 15.79 -6.59 22.48
CA ILE A 616 15.15 -6.94 23.76
C ILE A 616 16.03 -6.55 24.94
N LYS A 617 17.32 -6.86 24.86
CA LYS A 617 18.29 -6.49 25.88
C LYS A 617 18.42 -4.97 26.05
N THR A 618 18.37 -4.25 24.96
CA THR A 618 18.40 -2.77 24.96
C THR A 618 17.13 -2.21 25.61
N LEU A 619 15.95 -2.76 25.27
CA LEU A 619 14.67 -2.32 25.82
C LEU A 619 14.49 -2.70 27.29
N SER A 620 14.91 -3.90 27.70
CA SER A 620 14.72 -4.38 29.06
C SER A 620 15.80 -3.91 30.04
N GLY A 621 16.96 -3.47 29.52
CA GLY A 621 18.15 -3.21 30.32
C GLY A 621 18.65 -4.48 31.06
N ASP A 622 19.87 -4.43 31.63
CA ASP A 622 20.35 -5.54 32.48
C ASP A 622 19.56 -5.64 33.80
N ALA A 623 18.75 -4.62 34.15
CA ALA A 623 17.90 -4.55 35.35
C ALA A 623 16.39 -4.53 35.05
N GLY A 624 15.96 -4.76 33.80
CA GLY A 624 14.55 -4.88 33.43
C GLY A 624 13.72 -3.60 33.60
N THR A 625 14.15 -2.47 33.10
CA THR A 625 13.48 -1.20 33.44
C THR A 625 13.27 -0.18 32.34
N TYR A 626 13.02 -0.60 31.12
CA TYR A 626 12.40 0.29 30.15
C TYR A 626 10.88 0.31 30.27
N HIS A 627 10.28 1.47 30.07
CA HIS A 627 8.86 1.69 30.27
C HIS A 627 8.22 2.14 28.96
N ALA A 628 7.17 1.47 28.52
CA ALA A 628 6.22 2.02 27.59
C ALA A 628 5.08 2.66 28.39
N ALA A 629 4.84 3.93 28.19
CA ALA A 629 3.75 4.64 28.83
C ALA A 629 2.52 4.65 27.91
N VAL A 630 1.38 4.23 28.43
CA VAL A 630 0.09 4.29 27.74
C VAL A 630 -0.75 5.34 28.44
N GLY A 631 -1.00 6.43 27.77
CA GLY A 631 -1.81 7.54 28.25
C GLY A 631 -3.24 7.51 27.70
N PRO A 632 -4.15 8.29 28.33
CA PRO A 632 -5.51 8.45 27.85
C PRO A 632 -5.56 9.17 26.50
#